data_d6a8e6df1d780c5efef93064f65ea62f
#
_entry.id   d6a8e6df1d780c5efef93064f65ea62f
#
_cell.length_a   1.000
_cell.length_b   1.000
_cell.length_c   1.000
_cell.angle_alpha   90.00
_cell.angle_beta   90.00
_cell.angle_gamma   90.00
#
_symmetry.space_group_name_H-M   'P 1'
#
loop_
_entity.id
_entity.type
_entity.pdbx_description
1 polymer ?
#
loop_
_entity_poly.entity_id
_entity_poly.type
_entity_poly.pdbx_seq_one_letter_code
_entity_poly.pdbx_strand_id
1 'polypeptide(L)'
;MLIYIVRHGLTEWNKLKKLQGAADVPLAKEGILLAEKTGEALRNVMFDICFTSPLSRAKQTAEYVLGKRDVPIIPDKRIQEIDFGVLEGDQVRDADGNYIDPQIETFFP
;
A
#
# COMPACT_ATOMS: atom_id res chain seq x y z
N MET A 1 -21.08 -3.30 13.36
CA MET A 1 -20.29 -2.73 12.25
C MET A 1 -19.16 -3.69 11.89
N LEU A 2 -18.92 -3.91 10.62
CA LEU A 2 -17.88 -4.80 10.13
C LEU A 2 -16.86 -3.97 9.35
N ILE A 3 -15.56 -4.13 9.66
CA ILE A 3 -14.50 -3.38 9.04
C ILE A 3 -13.54 -4.34 8.35
N TYR A 4 -13.23 -4.05 7.08
CA TYR A 4 -12.19 -4.74 6.32
C TYR A 4 -10.98 -3.82 6.21
N ILE A 5 -9.80 -4.35 6.49
CA ILE A 5 -8.54 -3.62 6.37
C ILE A 5 -7.72 -4.29 5.27
N VAL A 6 -7.33 -3.51 4.27
CA VAL A 6 -6.57 -4.02 3.13
C VAL A 6 -5.29 -3.19 3.00
N ARG A 7 -4.15 -3.89 2.93
CA ARG A 7 -2.87 -3.25 2.65
C ARG A 7 -2.74 -3.04 1.14
N HIS A 8 -2.08 -1.94 0.74
CA HIS A 8 -1.81 -1.70 -0.68
C HIS A 8 -0.97 -2.84 -1.29
N GLY A 9 -1.08 -3.01 -2.62
CA GLY A 9 -0.31 -3.99 -3.35
C GLY A 9 1.15 -3.58 -3.53
N LEU A 10 1.92 -4.43 -4.24
CA LEU A 10 3.34 -4.21 -4.53
C LEU A 10 3.55 -2.95 -5.39
N THR A 11 4.57 -2.17 -5.03
CA THR A 11 5.09 -1.08 -5.84
C THR A 11 6.47 -1.47 -6.40
N GLU A 12 6.98 -0.69 -7.35
CA GLU A 12 8.34 -0.92 -7.83
C GLU A 12 9.38 -0.76 -6.72
N TRP A 13 9.15 0.16 -5.78
CA TRP A 13 10.03 0.32 -4.62
C TRP A 13 9.98 -0.89 -3.67
N ASN A 14 8.81 -1.52 -3.50
CA ASN A 14 8.74 -2.79 -2.76
C ASN A 14 9.55 -3.88 -3.43
N LYS A 15 9.47 -3.99 -4.75
CA LYS A 15 10.23 -4.98 -5.52
C LYS A 15 11.74 -4.74 -5.38
N LEU A 16 12.16 -3.49 -5.33
CA LEU A 16 13.56 -3.10 -5.14
C LEU A 16 13.97 -3.05 -3.67
N LYS A 17 13.06 -3.36 -2.75
CA LYS A 17 13.26 -3.30 -1.30
C LYS A 17 13.71 -1.94 -0.82
N LYS A 18 13.15 -0.89 -1.44
CA LYS A 18 13.37 0.50 -1.05
C LYS A 18 12.37 0.96 -0.01
N LEU A 19 12.83 1.83 0.88
CA LEU A 19 11.98 2.45 1.89
C LEU A 19 11.09 3.48 1.22
N GLN A 20 9.77 3.34 1.32
CA GLN A 20 8.86 4.24 0.61
C GLN A 20 8.02 5.15 1.51
N GLY A 21 7.59 4.71 2.68
CA GLY A 21 6.86 5.57 3.62
C GLY A 21 5.84 6.50 2.96
N ALA A 22 6.04 7.82 3.11
CA ALA A 22 5.15 8.84 2.56
C ALA A 22 5.41 9.16 1.08
N ALA A 23 6.49 8.62 0.47
CA ALA A 23 6.75 8.85 -0.95
C ALA A 23 5.59 8.31 -1.81
N ASP A 24 5.18 9.09 -2.80
CA ASP A 24 4.02 8.77 -3.63
C ASP A 24 4.40 7.86 -4.81
N VAL A 25 4.64 6.60 -4.50
CA VAL A 25 5.04 5.58 -5.48
C VAL A 25 3.81 4.79 -5.91
N PRO A 26 3.48 4.72 -7.21
CA PRO A 26 2.32 3.99 -7.68
C PRO A 26 2.52 2.47 -7.60
N LEU A 27 1.43 1.72 -7.72
CA LEU A 27 1.46 0.27 -7.76
C LEU A 27 2.24 -0.24 -8.96
N ALA A 28 3.02 -1.29 -8.75
CA ALA A 28 3.58 -2.09 -9.83
C ALA A 28 2.47 -2.94 -10.47
N LYS A 29 2.75 -3.49 -11.65
CA LYS A 29 1.80 -4.36 -12.36
C LYS A 29 1.32 -5.52 -11.49
N GLU A 30 2.22 -6.13 -10.74
CA GLU A 30 1.89 -7.24 -9.84
C GLU A 30 0.96 -6.81 -8.70
N GLY A 31 1.15 -5.58 -8.21
CA GLY A 31 0.28 -5.00 -7.18
C GLY A 31 -1.13 -4.76 -7.70
N ILE A 32 -1.25 -4.29 -8.94
CA ILE A 32 -2.54 -4.09 -9.61
C ILE A 32 -3.27 -5.43 -9.76
N LEU A 33 -2.58 -6.45 -10.27
CA LEU A 33 -3.17 -7.78 -10.45
C LEU A 33 -3.66 -8.37 -9.12
N LEU A 34 -2.90 -8.21 -8.06
CA LEU A 34 -3.30 -8.70 -6.75
C LEU A 34 -4.52 -7.94 -6.21
N ALA A 35 -4.58 -6.64 -6.40
CA ALA A 35 -5.73 -5.83 -6.00
C ALA A 35 -7.00 -6.26 -6.76
N GLU A 36 -6.89 -6.55 -8.04
CA GLU A 36 -8.01 -7.06 -8.84
C GLU A 36 -8.48 -8.42 -8.32
N LYS A 37 -7.55 -9.32 -7.97
CA LYS A 37 -7.89 -10.62 -7.39
C LYS A 37 -8.57 -10.47 -6.03
N THR A 38 -8.12 -9.55 -5.20
CA THR A 38 -8.74 -9.24 -3.92
C THR A 38 -10.18 -8.76 -4.13
N GLY A 39 -10.38 -7.88 -5.11
CA GLY A 39 -11.70 -7.40 -5.48
C GLY A 39 -12.63 -8.52 -5.92
N GLU A 40 -12.13 -9.46 -6.71
CA GLU A 40 -12.90 -10.62 -7.14
C GLU A 40 -13.28 -11.50 -5.94
N ALA A 41 -12.37 -11.72 -5.01
CA ALA A 41 -12.64 -12.49 -3.80
C ALA A 41 -13.69 -11.82 -2.91
N LEU A 42 -13.76 -10.49 -2.93
CA LEU A 42 -14.68 -9.70 -2.12
C LEU A 42 -15.94 -9.26 -2.90
N ARG A 43 -16.18 -9.79 -4.08
CA ARG A 43 -17.25 -9.33 -4.97
C ARG A 43 -18.65 -9.40 -4.35
N ASN A 44 -18.87 -10.33 -3.42
CA ASN A 44 -20.16 -10.51 -2.77
C ASN A 44 -20.29 -9.78 -1.43
N VAL A 45 -19.23 -9.07 -1.01
CA VAL A 45 -19.24 -8.27 0.21
C VAL A 45 -19.74 -6.87 -0.12
N MET A 46 -20.75 -6.41 0.60
CA MET A 46 -21.30 -5.06 0.44
C MET A 46 -20.50 -4.07 1.27
N PHE A 47 -20.00 -3.02 0.62
CA PHE A 47 -19.31 -1.93 1.31
C PHE A 47 -20.10 -0.63 1.18
N ASP A 48 -20.21 0.11 2.28
CA ASP A 48 -20.88 1.40 2.30
C ASP A 48 -19.95 2.56 1.96
N ILE A 49 -18.69 2.46 2.40
CA ILE A 49 -17.70 3.52 2.27
C ILE A 49 -16.30 2.93 2.34
N CYS A 50 -15.35 3.58 1.68
CA CYS A 50 -13.94 3.21 1.70
C CYS A 50 -13.10 4.42 2.10
N PHE A 51 -12.24 4.25 3.10
CA PHE A 51 -11.25 5.25 3.47
C PHE A 51 -9.87 4.79 3.01
N THR A 52 -9.10 5.69 2.43
CA THR A 52 -7.75 5.40 1.96
C THR A 52 -6.74 6.41 2.48
N SER A 53 -5.47 5.99 2.56
CA SER A 53 -4.38 6.94 2.56
C SER A 53 -4.46 7.80 1.28
N PRO A 54 -4.01 9.07 1.31
CA PRO A 54 -4.01 9.91 0.10
C PRO A 54 -2.95 9.51 -0.94
N LEU A 55 -2.06 8.58 -0.62
CA LEU A 55 -1.00 8.14 -1.55
C LEU A 55 -1.57 7.32 -2.70
N SER A 56 -0.95 7.46 -3.88
CA SER A 56 -1.42 6.81 -5.12
C SER A 56 -1.58 5.31 -4.96
N ARG A 57 -0.62 4.63 -4.34
CA ARG A 57 -0.67 3.17 -4.17
C ARG A 57 -1.88 2.71 -3.37
N ALA A 58 -2.27 3.48 -2.36
CA ALA A 58 -3.45 3.15 -1.54
C ALA A 58 -4.75 3.41 -2.31
N LYS A 59 -4.84 4.56 -2.97
CA LYS A 59 -6.01 4.92 -3.76
C LYS A 59 -6.20 3.95 -4.93
N GLN A 60 -5.13 3.60 -5.63
CA GLN A 60 -5.17 2.62 -6.72
C GLN A 60 -5.64 1.26 -6.21
N THR A 61 -5.12 0.81 -5.06
CA THR A 61 -5.56 -0.46 -4.46
C THR A 61 -7.06 -0.44 -4.22
N ALA A 62 -7.58 0.63 -3.61
CA ALA A 62 -9.02 0.76 -3.37
C ALA A 62 -9.83 0.73 -4.67
N GLU A 63 -9.38 1.44 -5.69
CA GLU A 63 -10.06 1.49 -6.98
C GLU A 63 -10.12 0.10 -7.65
N TYR A 64 -9.02 -0.64 -7.63
CA TYR A 64 -8.98 -1.98 -8.21
C TYR A 64 -9.75 -3.01 -7.38
N VAL A 65 -9.72 -2.91 -6.05
CA VAL A 65 -10.48 -3.79 -5.18
C VAL A 65 -11.99 -3.57 -5.36
N LEU A 66 -12.42 -2.31 -5.39
CA LEU A 66 -13.84 -1.99 -5.55
C LEU A 66 -14.33 -2.14 -6.99
N GLY A 67 -13.45 -2.00 -7.95
CA GLY A 67 -13.79 -2.11 -9.36
C GLY A 67 -14.83 -1.07 -9.77
N LYS A 68 -15.93 -1.54 -10.38
CA LYS A 68 -16.99 -0.66 -10.89
C LYS A 68 -18.09 -0.38 -9.86
N ARG A 69 -17.89 -0.78 -8.60
CA ARG A 69 -18.90 -0.57 -7.55
C ARG A 69 -19.04 0.92 -7.24
N ASP A 70 -20.25 1.33 -6.94
CA ASP A 70 -20.56 2.70 -6.52
C ASP A 70 -20.35 2.86 -5.02
N VAL A 71 -19.08 2.85 -4.60
CA VAL A 71 -18.68 3.00 -3.20
C VAL A 71 -17.81 4.25 -3.10
N PRO A 72 -18.15 5.23 -2.25
CA PRO A 72 -17.33 6.42 -2.08
C PRO A 72 -15.95 6.06 -1.55
N ILE A 73 -14.90 6.61 -2.17
CA ILE A 73 -13.51 6.47 -1.73
C ILE A 73 -13.08 7.83 -1.18
N ILE A 74 -12.79 7.87 0.11
CA ILE A 74 -12.45 9.11 0.81
C ILE A 74 -11.01 9.04 1.30
N PRO A 75 -10.11 9.87 0.76
CA PRO A 75 -8.74 9.95 1.27
C PRO A 75 -8.72 10.61 2.65
N ASP A 76 -7.89 10.08 3.54
CA ASP A 76 -7.73 10.59 4.89
C ASP A 76 -6.27 10.51 5.31
N LYS A 77 -5.65 11.67 5.58
CA LYS A 77 -4.24 11.74 5.94
C LYS A 77 -3.90 11.01 7.23
N ARG A 78 -4.88 10.77 8.09
CA ARG A 78 -4.66 10.08 9.36
C ARG A 78 -4.27 8.62 9.22
N ILE A 79 -4.49 8.02 8.05
CA ILE A 79 -4.12 6.64 7.75
C ILE A 79 -2.96 6.56 6.77
N GLN A 80 -2.08 7.54 6.81
CA GLN A 80 -0.89 7.60 5.98
C GLN A 80 0.28 6.90 6.67
N GLU A 81 1.17 6.28 5.87
CA GLU A 81 2.37 5.65 6.40
C GLU A 81 3.37 6.66 6.94
N ILE A 82 4.35 6.15 7.70
CA ILE A 82 5.43 6.94 8.27
C ILE A 82 6.22 7.62 7.16
N ASP A 83 6.56 8.90 7.37
CA ASP A 83 7.47 9.63 6.51
C ASP A 83 8.89 9.37 6.99
N PHE A 84 9.69 8.69 6.18
CA PHE A 84 11.09 8.39 6.49
C PHE A 84 12.05 9.49 6.05
N GLY A 85 11.55 10.57 5.47
CA GLY A 85 12.35 11.72 5.08
C GLY A 85 13.41 11.37 4.05
N VAL A 86 14.66 11.71 4.35
CA VAL A 86 15.79 11.50 3.42
C VAL A 86 16.09 10.02 3.13
N LEU A 87 15.58 9.10 3.96
CA LEU A 87 15.78 7.66 3.74
C LEU A 87 14.83 7.08 2.72
N GLU A 88 13.78 7.80 2.32
CA GLU A 88 12.82 7.29 1.35
C GLU A 88 13.48 7.06 -0.01
N GLY A 89 13.19 5.91 -0.59
CA GLY A 89 13.83 5.48 -1.82
C GLY A 89 15.09 4.66 -1.60
N ASP A 90 15.65 4.65 -0.39
CA ASP A 90 16.83 3.85 -0.08
C ASP A 90 16.44 2.37 0.06
N GLN A 91 17.36 1.50 -0.36
CA GLN A 91 17.19 0.08 -0.21
C GLN A 91 17.36 -0.30 1.27
N VAL A 92 16.40 -1.06 1.82
CA VAL A 92 16.40 -1.42 3.25
C VAL A 92 17.07 -2.75 3.55
N ARG A 93 17.13 -3.66 2.57
CA ARG A 93 17.75 -4.98 2.74
C ARG A 93 18.69 -5.25 1.58
N ASP A 94 19.80 -5.95 1.89
CA ASP A 94 20.74 -6.41 0.87
C ASP A 94 20.26 -7.73 0.22
N ALA A 95 21.07 -8.30 -0.68
CA ALA A 95 20.74 -9.54 -1.36
C ALA A 95 20.60 -10.74 -0.40
N ASP A 96 21.23 -10.67 0.78
CA ASP A 96 21.17 -11.72 1.80
C ASP A 96 20.00 -11.55 2.76
N GLY A 97 19.20 -10.48 2.58
CA GLY A 97 18.04 -10.21 3.41
C GLY A 97 18.33 -9.43 4.70
N ASN A 98 19.56 -8.97 4.89
CA ASN A 98 19.96 -8.17 6.04
C ASN A 98 19.60 -6.70 5.83
N TYR A 99 19.27 -5.98 6.93
CA TYR A 99 19.08 -4.53 6.85
C TYR A 99 20.40 -3.85 6.52
N ILE A 100 20.37 -2.98 5.52
CA ILE A 100 21.55 -2.24 5.07
C ILE A 100 22.00 -1.24 6.15
N ASP A 101 21.02 -0.53 6.76
CA ASP A 101 21.26 0.39 7.86
C ASP A 101 20.64 -0.18 9.12
N PRO A 102 21.44 -0.48 10.16
CA PRO A 102 20.90 -1.02 11.42
C PRO A 102 19.82 -0.14 12.07
N GLN A 103 19.83 1.17 11.82
CA GLN A 103 18.81 2.07 12.37
C GLN A 103 17.43 1.80 11.78
N ILE A 104 17.37 1.31 10.54
CA ILE A 104 16.11 1.00 9.87
C ILE A 104 15.41 -0.17 10.55
N GLU A 105 16.16 -1.09 11.15
CA GLU A 105 15.61 -2.24 11.86
C GLU A 105 14.65 -1.82 12.98
N THR A 106 14.84 -0.64 13.56
CA THR A 106 13.96 -0.13 14.61
C THR A 106 12.54 0.11 14.12
N PHE A 107 12.33 0.33 12.82
CA PHE A 107 11.01 0.53 12.21
C PHE A 107 10.36 -0.79 11.79
N PHE A 108 11.13 -1.87 11.69
CA PHE A 108 10.67 -3.19 11.22
C PHE A 108 11.15 -4.27 12.18
N PRO A 109 10.63 -4.29 13.42
CA PRO A 109 11.04 -5.26 14.44
C PRO A 109 10.73 -6.72 14.09
#